data_f9ac6948afadd1d691ad6b55af9fede8
#
_entry.id   f9ac6948afadd1d691ad6b55af9fede8
#
_cell.length_a   1.000
_cell.length_b   1.000
_cell.length_c   1.000
_cell.angle_alpha   90.00
_cell.angle_beta   90.00
_cell.angle_gamma   90.00
#
_symmetry.space_group_name_H-M   'P 1'
#
loop_
_entity.id
_entity.type
_entity.pdbx_description
1 polymer ?
#
loop_
_entity_poly.entity_id
_entity_poly.type
_entity_poly.pdbx_seq_one_letter_code
_entity_poly.pdbx_strand_id
1 'polypeptide(L)'
;MSEETRSETYAELAAVGPYGVRPGHALITMVEPHPGQEYAYNRWYEDDHYYAGAMAMPWMYAGRRWVATRELQELRVPEKSAVARPVTAGCYLSTYWITEGRYDDHMKWTVGINKRLNRDARVHQARTHVFTAFQDHEATVYRDGAAGPRDFHALDHPYAGLILQVVDAPGPEERAELLEHLRTRELPRRLTGSPAAMVTVFRPTPLPGDRMTYVKQVEGVDTRLTLLWFLEEDPRTCWTEHFADLETLGGPEATVELVAPFIPTIPGTDRYVDELR
;
A
#
# COMPACT_ATOMS: atom_id res chain seq x y z
N MET A 1 -2.26 -29.76 20.69
CA MET A 1 -3.20 -29.03 19.82
C MET A 1 -4.55 -29.15 20.54
N SER A 2 -4.98 -28.08 21.17
CA SER A 2 -6.25 -28.05 21.92
C SER A 2 -7.43 -28.12 20.93
N GLU A 3 -8.54 -28.67 21.37
CA GLU A 3 -9.79 -28.79 20.61
C GLU A 3 -10.33 -27.46 20.09
N GLU A 4 -9.92 -26.32 20.65
CA GLU A 4 -10.27 -24.97 20.19
C GLU A 4 -9.82 -24.65 18.74
N THR A 5 -8.85 -25.37 18.19
CA THR A 5 -8.33 -25.12 16.83
C THR A 5 -9.11 -25.88 15.74
N ARG A 6 -10.09 -26.68 16.10
CA ARG A 6 -10.89 -27.52 15.18
C ARG A 6 -12.25 -26.96 14.79
N SER A 7 -12.72 -25.87 15.42
CA SER A 7 -14.14 -25.54 15.38
C SER A 7 -14.57 -24.50 14.35
N GLU A 8 -13.67 -23.85 13.62
CA GLU A 8 -14.09 -22.97 12.53
C GLU A 8 -14.20 -23.76 11.22
N THR A 9 -15.26 -24.51 11.07
CA THR A 9 -15.63 -25.14 9.80
C THR A 9 -16.06 -24.08 8.81
N TYR A 10 -15.94 -24.34 7.50
CA TYR A 10 -16.48 -23.45 6.46
C TYR A 10 -17.97 -23.14 6.66
N ALA A 11 -18.72 -24.03 7.28
CA ALA A 11 -20.12 -23.81 7.61
C ALA A 11 -20.30 -22.74 8.70
N GLU A 12 -19.45 -22.71 9.71
CA GLU A 12 -19.47 -21.69 10.76
C GLU A 12 -19.05 -20.34 10.21
N LEU A 13 -18.00 -20.29 9.33
CA LEU A 13 -17.62 -19.08 8.63
C LEU A 13 -18.74 -18.55 7.73
N ALA A 14 -19.44 -19.43 7.00
CA ALA A 14 -20.58 -19.07 6.16
C ALA A 14 -21.78 -18.58 6.96
N ALA A 15 -21.97 -19.07 8.19
CA ALA A 15 -23.06 -18.63 9.08
C ALA A 15 -22.87 -17.20 9.62
N VAL A 16 -21.65 -16.68 9.63
CA VAL A 16 -21.32 -15.32 10.10
C VAL A 16 -21.33 -14.28 8.94
N GLY A 17 -21.27 -14.74 7.69
CA GLY A 17 -21.33 -13.87 6.50
C GLY A 17 -22.75 -13.46 6.12
N PRO A 18 -22.92 -12.60 5.08
CA PRO A 18 -21.87 -11.96 4.31
C PRO A 18 -21.19 -10.80 5.04
N TYR A 19 -19.89 -10.61 4.75
CA TYR A 19 -19.12 -9.50 5.29
C TYR A 19 -19.31 -8.25 4.43
N GLY A 20 -19.04 -7.08 5.03
CA GLY A 20 -18.97 -5.83 4.27
C GLY A 20 -17.82 -5.86 3.25
N VAL A 21 -18.01 -5.14 2.14
CA VAL A 21 -17.01 -5.04 1.06
C VAL A 21 -16.08 -3.84 1.21
N ARG A 22 -16.19 -3.06 2.29
CA ARG A 22 -15.33 -1.90 2.51
C ARG A 22 -13.92 -2.33 2.93
N PRO A 23 -12.88 -1.67 2.41
CA PRO A 23 -11.55 -1.81 2.98
C PRO A 23 -11.56 -1.23 4.41
N GLY A 24 -11.29 -2.06 5.40
CA GLY A 24 -11.12 -1.60 6.79
C GLY A 24 -9.67 -1.22 7.04
N HIS A 25 -8.77 -2.06 6.55
CA HIS A 25 -7.33 -1.86 6.64
C HIS A 25 -6.66 -2.17 5.30
N ALA A 26 -5.44 -1.67 5.14
CA ALA A 26 -4.54 -2.03 4.05
C ALA A 26 -3.21 -2.55 4.59
N LEU A 27 -2.57 -3.46 3.86
CA LEU A 27 -1.12 -3.64 3.94
C LEU A 27 -0.50 -2.94 2.73
N ILE A 28 0.37 -1.98 2.99
CA ILE A 28 1.11 -1.24 1.97
C ILE A 28 2.59 -1.50 2.22
N THR A 29 3.29 -2.10 1.23
CA THR A 29 4.69 -2.47 1.37
C THR A 29 5.49 -2.09 0.14
N MET A 30 6.50 -1.22 0.31
CA MET A 30 7.43 -0.80 -0.73
C MET A 30 8.79 -1.44 -0.45
N VAL A 31 9.32 -2.15 -1.44
CA VAL A 31 10.49 -3.02 -1.30
C VAL A 31 11.50 -2.75 -2.40
N GLU A 32 12.78 -2.82 -2.00
CA GLU A 32 13.94 -2.76 -2.89
C GLU A 32 14.64 -4.13 -2.89
N PRO A 33 14.69 -4.87 -4.00
CA PRO A 33 15.58 -6.02 -4.15
C PRO A 33 17.04 -5.58 -4.08
N HIS A 34 17.90 -6.40 -3.48
CA HIS A 34 19.33 -6.11 -3.50
C HIS A 34 19.86 -6.20 -4.94
N PRO A 35 20.93 -5.44 -5.28
CA PRO A 35 21.50 -5.46 -6.62
C PRO A 35 21.80 -6.86 -7.14
N GLY A 36 21.34 -7.18 -8.36
CA GLY A 36 21.46 -8.50 -8.98
C GLY A 36 20.43 -9.54 -8.52
N GLN A 37 19.48 -9.15 -7.66
CA GLN A 37 18.42 -10.03 -7.16
C GLN A 37 17.02 -9.69 -7.73
N GLU A 38 16.94 -8.77 -8.68
CA GLU A 38 15.69 -8.22 -9.19
C GLU A 38 14.82 -9.33 -9.80
N TYR A 39 15.38 -10.17 -10.67
CA TYR A 39 14.69 -11.33 -11.27
C TYR A 39 14.29 -12.37 -10.22
N ALA A 40 15.22 -12.75 -9.34
CA ALA A 40 14.95 -13.74 -8.31
C ALA A 40 13.85 -13.28 -7.34
N TYR A 41 13.89 -11.99 -6.96
CA TYR A 41 12.85 -11.38 -6.14
C TYR A 41 11.50 -11.34 -6.86
N ASN A 42 11.46 -10.93 -8.13
CA ASN A 42 10.23 -10.86 -8.89
C ASN A 42 9.60 -12.25 -9.04
N ARG A 43 10.36 -13.28 -9.44
CA ARG A 43 9.86 -14.66 -9.56
C ARG A 43 9.36 -15.20 -8.22
N TRP A 44 10.13 -15.02 -7.14
CA TRP A 44 9.68 -15.44 -5.82
C TRP A 44 8.34 -14.80 -5.44
N TYR A 45 8.16 -13.52 -5.76
CA TYR A 45 6.94 -12.82 -5.41
C TYR A 45 5.76 -13.27 -6.28
N GLU A 46 5.95 -13.35 -7.59
CA GLU A 46 4.92 -13.74 -8.56
C GLU A 46 4.49 -15.21 -8.43
N ASP A 47 5.46 -16.11 -8.23
CA ASP A 47 5.22 -17.54 -8.29
C ASP A 47 4.86 -18.17 -6.93
N ASP A 48 5.15 -17.49 -5.83
CA ASP A 48 4.92 -18.00 -4.47
C ASP A 48 4.31 -16.99 -3.50
N HIS A 49 5.03 -15.92 -3.18
CA HIS A 49 4.74 -15.10 -2.01
C HIS A 49 3.43 -14.32 -2.12
N TYR A 50 3.10 -13.81 -3.29
CA TYR A 50 1.85 -13.08 -3.53
C TYR A 50 0.63 -13.94 -3.18
N TYR A 51 0.64 -15.20 -3.57
CA TYR A 51 -0.46 -16.12 -3.32
C TYR A 51 -0.38 -16.75 -1.93
N ALA A 52 0.73 -17.44 -1.62
CA ALA A 52 0.86 -18.21 -0.39
C ALA A 52 1.11 -17.35 0.86
N GLY A 53 1.80 -16.22 0.69
CA GLY A 53 2.17 -15.33 1.78
C GLY A 53 1.22 -14.14 1.99
N ALA A 54 0.33 -13.87 1.03
CA ALA A 54 -0.60 -12.75 1.12
C ALA A 54 -2.04 -13.18 0.77
N MET A 55 -2.36 -13.45 -0.50
CA MET A 55 -3.74 -13.65 -0.95
C MET A 55 -4.44 -14.90 -0.36
N ALA A 56 -3.68 -15.89 0.11
CA ALA A 56 -4.25 -17.04 0.83
C ALA A 56 -4.59 -16.73 2.30
N MET A 57 -4.27 -15.54 2.78
CA MET A 57 -4.57 -15.14 4.16
C MET A 57 -6.05 -14.78 4.32
N PRO A 58 -6.71 -15.20 5.43
CA PRO A 58 -8.08 -14.83 5.71
C PRO A 58 -8.24 -13.32 5.77
N TRP A 59 -9.40 -12.85 5.29
CA TRP A 59 -9.82 -11.45 5.32
C TRP A 59 -9.06 -10.50 4.38
N MET A 60 -8.07 -10.97 3.65
CA MET A 60 -7.42 -10.25 2.57
C MET A 60 -8.14 -10.58 1.26
N TYR A 61 -8.96 -9.66 0.74
CA TYR A 61 -9.86 -9.96 -0.38
C TYR A 61 -9.39 -9.39 -1.72
N ALA A 62 -8.46 -8.46 -1.71
CA ALA A 62 -7.88 -7.91 -2.92
C ALA A 62 -6.40 -7.59 -2.71
N GLY A 63 -5.62 -7.70 -3.76
CA GLY A 63 -4.20 -7.36 -3.75
C GLY A 63 -3.72 -6.98 -5.14
N ARG A 64 -2.72 -6.08 -5.21
CA ARG A 64 -2.07 -5.70 -6.46
C ARG A 64 -0.61 -5.36 -6.24
N ARG A 65 0.21 -5.74 -7.21
CA ARG A 65 1.62 -5.34 -7.28
C ARG A 65 1.80 -4.22 -8.29
N TRP A 66 2.73 -3.36 -7.95
CA TRP A 66 3.10 -2.20 -8.73
C TRP A 66 4.62 -2.14 -8.84
N VAL A 67 5.12 -1.49 -9.89
CA VAL A 67 6.55 -1.33 -10.15
C VAL A 67 6.86 0.11 -10.54
N ALA A 68 7.97 0.63 -10.06
CA ALA A 68 8.56 1.87 -10.53
C ALA A 68 9.82 1.53 -11.33
N THR A 69 9.77 1.71 -12.64
CA THR A 69 10.95 1.72 -13.50
C THR A 69 11.89 2.85 -13.10
N ARG A 70 13.13 2.84 -13.56
CA ARG A 70 14.09 3.91 -13.26
C ARG A 70 13.54 5.30 -13.57
N GLU A 71 12.86 5.44 -14.69
CA GLU A 71 12.19 6.69 -15.10
C GLU A 71 11.16 7.17 -14.04
N LEU A 72 10.34 6.28 -13.51
CA LEU A 72 9.37 6.61 -12.46
C LEU A 72 10.04 6.91 -11.12
N GLN A 73 11.13 6.24 -10.80
CA GLN A 73 11.89 6.50 -9.57
C GLN A 73 12.49 7.91 -9.58
N GLU A 74 12.89 8.41 -10.75
CA GLU A 74 13.47 9.75 -10.94
C GLU A 74 12.44 10.88 -10.85
N LEU A 75 11.14 10.58 -10.93
CA LEU A 75 10.06 11.54 -10.70
C LEU A 75 9.75 11.79 -9.21
N ARG A 76 10.30 10.99 -8.32
CA ARG A 76 9.96 11.02 -6.90
C ARG A 76 10.44 12.27 -6.18
N VAL A 77 9.62 12.78 -5.27
CA VAL A 77 9.89 13.96 -4.44
C VAL A 77 9.42 13.70 -2.99
N PRO A 78 9.95 14.44 -1.99
CA PRO A 78 11.10 15.34 -2.07
C PRO A 78 12.42 14.56 -2.17
N GLU A 79 13.49 15.20 -2.65
CA GLU A 79 14.82 14.58 -2.73
C GLU A 79 15.31 14.04 -1.37
N LYS A 80 15.00 14.77 -0.31
CA LYS A 80 15.30 14.37 1.08
C LYS A 80 14.06 13.78 1.75
N SER A 81 13.78 12.53 1.46
CA SER A 81 12.70 11.76 2.07
C SER A 81 13.10 11.15 3.41
N ALA A 82 12.23 11.19 4.41
CA ALA A 82 12.40 10.39 5.63
C ALA A 82 12.00 8.93 5.41
N VAL A 83 11.19 8.63 4.40
CA VAL A 83 10.67 7.29 4.10
C VAL A 83 11.60 6.49 3.20
N ALA A 84 12.07 7.06 2.08
CA ALA A 84 12.93 6.40 1.11
C ALA A 84 14.31 7.07 1.03
N ARG A 85 15.38 6.31 1.28
CA ARG A 85 16.77 6.82 1.28
C ARG A 85 17.67 5.87 0.49
N PRO A 86 18.11 6.27 -0.74
CA PRO A 86 17.69 7.48 -1.47
C PRO A 86 16.20 7.48 -1.84
N VAL A 87 15.66 8.63 -2.28
CA VAL A 87 14.25 8.75 -2.65
C VAL A 87 13.84 7.77 -3.75
N THR A 88 14.79 7.38 -4.60
CA THR A 88 14.64 6.37 -5.65
C THR A 88 14.52 4.94 -5.15
N ALA A 89 14.81 4.65 -3.85
CA ALA A 89 14.72 3.30 -3.31
C ALA A 89 13.27 2.80 -3.24
N GLY A 90 13.07 1.48 -3.42
CA GLY A 90 11.76 0.84 -3.36
C GLY A 90 11.08 0.75 -4.71
N CYS A 91 11.66 -0.02 -5.63
CA CYS A 91 11.13 -0.16 -6.99
C CYS A 91 9.85 -1.01 -7.08
N TYR A 92 9.51 -1.81 -6.08
CA TYR A 92 8.25 -2.57 -6.02
C TYR A 92 7.36 -2.08 -4.87
N LEU A 93 6.07 -1.93 -5.16
CA LEU A 93 5.03 -1.67 -4.19
C LEU A 93 3.98 -2.78 -4.26
N SER A 94 3.52 -3.27 -3.13
CA SER A 94 2.38 -4.17 -3.03
C SER A 94 1.34 -3.57 -2.11
N THR A 95 0.10 -3.61 -2.53
CA THR A 95 -1.05 -3.09 -1.80
C THR A 95 -2.09 -4.19 -1.64
N TYR A 96 -2.69 -4.30 -0.45
CA TYR A 96 -3.67 -5.32 -0.14
C TYR A 96 -4.78 -4.73 0.72
N TRP A 97 -6.02 -5.14 0.46
CA TRP A 97 -7.18 -4.75 1.24
C TRP A 97 -7.57 -5.84 2.23
N ILE A 98 -7.81 -5.44 3.47
CA ILE A 98 -8.30 -6.29 4.55
C ILE A 98 -9.73 -5.85 4.86
N THR A 99 -10.62 -6.82 4.99
CA THR A 99 -12.04 -6.63 5.27
C THR A 99 -12.25 -5.82 6.56
N GLU A 100 -13.17 -4.87 6.51
CA GLU A 100 -13.55 -4.03 7.67
C GLU A 100 -13.92 -4.90 8.88
N GLY A 101 -13.40 -4.53 10.06
CA GLY A 101 -13.63 -5.23 11.32
C GLY A 101 -12.89 -6.57 11.46
N ARG A 102 -11.97 -6.92 10.55
CA ARG A 102 -11.24 -8.20 10.55
C ARG A 102 -9.73 -8.08 10.71
N TYR A 103 -9.25 -6.91 11.08
CA TYR A 103 -7.81 -6.66 11.25
C TYR A 103 -7.16 -7.59 12.28
N ASP A 104 -7.74 -7.71 13.49
CA ASP A 104 -7.17 -8.52 14.56
C ASP A 104 -7.12 -10.00 14.19
N ASP A 105 -8.16 -10.50 13.52
CA ASP A 105 -8.22 -11.89 13.04
C ASP A 105 -7.16 -12.12 11.95
N HIS A 106 -7.03 -11.18 11.02
CA HIS A 106 -5.98 -11.22 10.00
C HIS A 106 -4.59 -11.20 10.63
N MET A 107 -4.35 -10.37 11.65
CA MET A 107 -3.04 -10.27 12.31
C MET A 107 -2.60 -11.55 13.00
N LYS A 108 -3.51 -12.28 13.63
CA LYS A 108 -3.20 -13.61 14.20
C LYS A 108 -2.67 -14.56 13.13
N TRP A 109 -3.30 -14.59 11.96
CA TRP A 109 -2.88 -15.41 10.82
C TRP A 109 -1.58 -14.93 10.20
N THR A 110 -1.45 -13.64 9.94
CA THR A 110 -0.27 -13.05 9.28
C THR A 110 1.01 -13.32 10.04
N VAL A 111 1.01 -13.14 11.37
CA VAL A 111 2.18 -13.44 12.22
C VAL A 111 2.52 -14.92 12.17
N GLY A 112 1.52 -15.80 12.27
CA GLY A 112 1.71 -17.26 12.22
C GLY A 112 2.25 -17.73 10.87
N ILE A 113 1.69 -17.27 9.77
CA ILE A 113 2.13 -17.65 8.40
C ILE A 113 3.53 -17.14 8.11
N ASN A 114 3.86 -15.90 8.49
CA ASN A 114 5.21 -15.38 8.30
C ASN A 114 6.27 -16.19 9.06
N LYS A 115 5.99 -16.61 10.29
CA LYS A 115 6.87 -17.52 11.05
C LYS A 115 7.07 -18.86 10.31
N ARG A 116 6.02 -19.44 9.72
CA ARG A 116 6.09 -20.68 8.95
C ARG A 116 6.89 -20.51 7.65
N LEU A 117 6.58 -19.48 6.86
CA LEU A 117 7.30 -19.20 5.61
C LEU A 117 8.80 -19.01 5.85
N ASN A 118 9.19 -18.33 6.95
CA ASN A 118 10.60 -18.20 7.32
C ASN A 118 11.23 -19.54 7.70
N ARG A 119 10.56 -20.33 8.55
CA ARG A 119 11.04 -21.67 8.92
C ARG A 119 11.24 -22.60 7.72
N ASP A 120 10.33 -22.52 6.77
CA ASP A 120 10.29 -23.35 5.58
C ASP A 120 11.16 -22.77 4.42
N ALA A 121 11.99 -21.76 4.72
CA ALA A 121 12.89 -21.07 3.78
C ALA A 121 12.19 -20.50 2.51
N ARG A 122 10.90 -20.15 2.62
CA ARG A 122 10.08 -19.61 1.53
C ARG A 122 10.06 -18.08 1.51
N VAL A 123 11.02 -17.42 2.15
CA VAL A 123 11.12 -15.97 2.19
C VAL A 123 12.40 -15.52 1.49
N HIS A 124 12.28 -14.73 0.43
CA HIS A 124 13.42 -14.15 -0.24
C HIS A 124 14.09 -13.10 0.66
N GLN A 125 15.32 -13.38 1.11
CA GLN A 125 16.01 -12.54 2.12
C GLN A 125 16.72 -11.33 1.50
N ALA A 126 17.13 -11.41 0.20
CA ALA A 126 17.93 -10.37 -0.45
C ALA A 126 17.05 -9.17 -0.89
N ARG A 127 16.40 -8.53 0.08
CA ARG A 127 15.58 -7.34 -0.14
C ARG A 127 15.62 -6.41 1.08
N THR A 128 15.30 -5.16 0.85
CA THR A 128 15.10 -4.14 1.88
C THR A 128 13.65 -3.66 1.87
N HIS A 129 12.99 -3.71 3.01
CA HIS A 129 11.71 -3.04 3.19
C HIS A 129 11.96 -1.54 3.38
N VAL A 130 11.61 -0.75 2.37
CA VAL A 130 11.74 0.70 2.38
C VAL A 130 10.60 1.32 3.18
N PHE A 131 9.38 0.84 2.92
CA PHE A 131 8.18 1.22 3.65
C PHE A 131 7.29 -0.01 3.78
N THR A 132 6.86 -0.35 4.99
CA THR A 132 5.91 -1.44 5.22
C THR A 132 5.04 -1.09 6.41
N ALA A 133 3.75 -0.96 6.17
CA ALA A 133 2.78 -0.64 7.22
C ALA A 133 1.44 -1.31 6.97
N PHE A 134 0.85 -1.83 8.03
CA PHE A 134 -0.59 -1.99 8.10
C PHE A 134 -1.19 -0.61 8.37
N GLN A 135 -2.34 -0.34 7.78
CA GLN A 135 -2.93 1.00 7.72
C GLN A 135 -4.43 0.91 7.96
N ASP A 136 -4.96 1.74 8.85
CA ASP A 136 -6.38 2.01 8.99
C ASP A 136 -6.88 2.82 7.80
N HIS A 137 -8.02 2.45 7.23
CA HIS A 137 -8.68 3.24 6.20
C HIS A 137 -9.44 4.40 6.85
N GLU A 138 -9.07 5.64 6.49
CA GLU A 138 -9.65 6.87 7.07
C GLU A 138 -10.71 7.49 6.14
N ALA A 139 -10.44 7.52 4.83
CA ALA A 139 -11.35 8.14 3.87
C ALA A 139 -11.04 7.70 2.43
N THR A 140 -12.04 7.83 1.56
CA THR A 140 -11.85 7.81 0.10
C THR A 140 -12.54 9.01 -0.52
N VAL A 141 -11.82 9.74 -1.36
CA VAL A 141 -12.35 10.86 -2.16
C VAL A 141 -12.35 10.44 -3.62
N TYR A 142 -13.49 10.58 -4.28
CA TYR A 142 -13.71 10.18 -5.67
C TYR A 142 -13.81 11.40 -6.59
N ARG A 143 -13.18 11.36 -7.77
CA ARG A 143 -13.32 12.41 -8.78
C ARG A 143 -14.77 12.59 -9.24
N ASP A 144 -15.41 11.48 -9.59
CA ASP A 144 -16.74 11.48 -10.19
C ASP A 144 -17.86 11.09 -9.19
N GLY A 145 -17.61 11.29 -7.90
CA GLY A 145 -18.58 10.99 -6.84
C GLY A 145 -18.98 9.50 -6.83
N ALA A 146 -20.24 9.19 -7.11
CA ALA A 146 -20.75 7.82 -7.09
C ALA A 146 -20.64 7.10 -8.44
N ALA A 147 -20.23 7.76 -9.52
CA ALA A 147 -20.30 7.22 -10.89
C ALA A 147 -19.12 6.28 -11.24
N GLY A 148 -17.96 6.47 -10.60
CA GLY A 148 -16.75 5.70 -10.88
C GLY A 148 -16.60 4.41 -10.08
N PRO A 149 -15.49 3.66 -10.28
CA PRO A 149 -15.11 2.55 -9.44
C PRO A 149 -15.01 2.97 -7.96
N ARG A 150 -15.39 2.06 -7.07
CA ARG A 150 -15.32 2.31 -5.62
C ARG A 150 -13.98 1.81 -5.07
N ASP A 151 -13.63 2.22 -3.86
CA ASP A 151 -12.40 1.85 -3.17
C ASP A 151 -12.16 0.34 -3.06
N PHE A 152 -13.21 -0.45 -2.87
CA PHE A 152 -13.10 -1.91 -2.85
C PHE A 152 -12.79 -2.53 -4.22
N HIS A 153 -13.03 -1.82 -5.33
CA HIS A 153 -12.62 -2.23 -6.68
C HIS A 153 -11.18 -1.81 -7.01
N ALA A 154 -10.58 -0.91 -6.23
CA ALA A 154 -9.38 -0.17 -6.63
C ALA A 154 -8.19 -1.05 -7.02
N LEU A 155 -8.04 -2.22 -6.41
CA LEU A 155 -6.93 -3.13 -6.72
C LEU A 155 -7.22 -4.07 -7.90
N ASP A 156 -8.48 -4.28 -8.24
CA ASP A 156 -8.91 -5.11 -9.37
C ASP A 156 -9.14 -4.29 -10.65
N HIS A 157 -9.53 -3.02 -10.50
CA HIS A 157 -9.74 -2.13 -11.65
C HIS A 157 -8.42 -1.87 -12.39
N PRO A 158 -8.40 -1.85 -13.75
CA PRO A 158 -7.17 -1.76 -14.54
C PRO A 158 -6.59 -0.34 -14.58
N TYR A 159 -6.36 0.27 -13.42
CA TYR A 159 -5.65 1.56 -13.36
C TYR A 159 -4.30 1.46 -14.03
N ALA A 160 -3.95 2.49 -14.80
CA ALA A 160 -2.68 2.61 -15.51
C ALA A 160 -1.53 3.03 -14.59
N GLY A 161 -1.85 3.65 -13.44
CA GLY A 161 -0.85 4.07 -12.47
C GLY A 161 -1.37 4.18 -11.05
N LEU A 162 -0.43 4.30 -10.13
CA LEU A 162 -0.65 4.57 -8.72
C LEU A 162 0.41 5.56 -8.23
N ILE A 163 0.01 6.53 -7.38
CA ILE A 163 0.98 7.32 -6.62
C ILE A 163 0.82 6.97 -5.14
N LEU A 164 1.91 6.55 -4.51
CA LEU A 164 2.05 6.49 -3.07
C LEU A 164 2.54 7.84 -2.56
N GLN A 165 1.75 8.48 -1.70
CA GLN A 165 2.14 9.72 -1.05
C GLN A 165 2.10 9.55 0.47
N VAL A 166 3.13 10.04 1.16
CA VAL A 166 3.24 10.00 2.62
C VAL A 166 3.38 11.42 3.12
N VAL A 167 2.51 11.81 4.05
CA VAL A 167 2.46 13.17 4.62
C VAL A 167 2.43 13.07 6.14
N ASP A 168 3.30 13.81 6.80
CA ASP A 168 3.36 13.92 8.25
C ASP A 168 2.83 15.27 8.72
N ALA A 169 1.95 15.25 9.69
CA ALA A 169 1.52 16.42 10.44
C ALA A 169 2.40 16.61 11.70
N PRO A 170 2.45 17.80 12.29
CA PRO A 170 3.26 18.06 13.50
C PRO A 170 2.82 17.22 14.71
N GLY A 171 1.53 16.91 14.83
CA GLY A 171 0.97 16.17 15.94
C GLY A 171 -0.35 15.46 15.59
N PRO A 172 -0.94 14.73 16.55
CA PRO A 172 -2.16 13.95 16.30
C PRO A 172 -3.40 14.82 16.08
N GLU A 173 -3.48 16.01 16.68
CA GLU A 173 -4.58 16.97 16.47
C GLU A 173 -4.48 17.55 15.07
N GLU A 174 -3.30 18.05 14.68
CA GLU A 174 -3.03 18.60 13.35
C GLU A 174 -3.19 17.56 12.26
N ARG A 175 -2.91 16.26 12.54
CA ARG A 175 -3.22 15.19 11.59
C ARG A 175 -4.73 15.04 11.36
N ALA A 176 -5.55 15.17 12.40
CA ALA A 176 -7.01 15.11 12.25
C ALA A 176 -7.53 16.30 11.43
N GLU A 177 -6.99 17.50 11.68
CA GLU A 177 -7.31 18.72 10.92
C GLU A 177 -6.86 18.59 9.45
N LEU A 178 -5.65 18.05 9.23
CA LEU A 178 -5.13 17.77 7.89
C LEU A 178 -6.03 16.78 7.13
N LEU A 179 -6.44 15.69 7.77
CA LEU A 179 -7.35 14.71 7.17
C LEU A 179 -8.66 15.36 6.74
N GLU A 180 -9.25 16.17 7.59
CA GLU A 180 -10.50 16.87 7.27
C GLU A 180 -10.31 17.88 6.15
N HIS A 181 -9.22 18.64 6.15
CA HIS A 181 -8.87 19.57 5.06
C HIS A 181 -8.66 18.83 3.72
N LEU A 182 -7.90 17.74 3.74
CA LEU A 182 -7.66 16.91 2.56
C LEU A 182 -9.00 16.38 2.01
N ARG A 183 -9.81 15.77 2.86
CA ARG A 183 -11.07 15.15 2.47
C ARG A 183 -12.08 16.11 1.89
N THR A 184 -12.20 17.32 2.45
CA THR A 184 -13.28 18.26 2.13
C THR A 184 -12.90 19.34 1.11
N ARG A 185 -11.62 19.62 0.93
CA ARG A 185 -11.15 20.75 0.11
C ARG A 185 -10.07 20.36 -0.89
N GLU A 186 -8.94 19.85 -0.40
CA GLU A 186 -7.75 19.72 -1.24
C GLU A 186 -7.88 18.57 -2.26
N LEU A 187 -8.28 17.37 -1.82
CA LEU A 187 -8.43 16.23 -2.72
C LEU A 187 -9.57 16.43 -3.73
N PRO A 188 -10.77 16.92 -3.36
CA PRO A 188 -11.79 17.23 -4.36
C PRO A 188 -11.32 18.22 -5.42
N ARG A 189 -10.59 19.28 -5.02
CA ARG A 189 -10.02 20.25 -5.93
C ARG A 189 -9.00 19.64 -6.89
N ARG A 190 -8.09 18.81 -6.38
CA ARG A 190 -7.03 18.18 -7.18
C ARG A 190 -7.53 17.05 -8.08
N LEU A 191 -8.59 16.39 -7.71
CA LEU A 191 -9.22 15.36 -8.53
C LEU A 191 -9.96 15.95 -9.74
N THR A 192 -10.49 17.15 -9.62
CA THR A 192 -11.23 17.80 -10.71
C THR A 192 -10.32 18.03 -11.92
N GLY A 193 -10.65 17.39 -13.05
CA GLY A 193 -9.91 17.49 -14.30
C GLY A 193 -8.57 16.74 -14.32
N SER A 194 -8.27 15.96 -13.28
CA SER A 194 -7.05 15.16 -13.20
C SER A 194 -7.29 13.72 -13.70
N PRO A 195 -6.25 12.99 -14.12
CA PRO A 195 -6.38 11.57 -14.47
C PRO A 195 -6.57 10.65 -13.24
N ALA A 196 -6.51 11.15 -12.01
CA ALA A 196 -6.77 10.35 -10.82
C ALA A 196 -8.27 10.15 -10.63
N ALA A 197 -8.72 8.90 -10.58
CA ALA A 197 -10.14 8.55 -10.38
C ALA A 197 -10.56 8.66 -8.91
N MET A 198 -9.65 8.35 -8.00
CA MET A 198 -9.88 8.44 -6.55
C MET A 198 -8.56 8.55 -5.78
N VAL A 199 -8.68 8.99 -4.54
CA VAL A 199 -7.60 8.91 -3.53
C VAL A 199 -8.14 8.22 -2.29
N THR A 200 -7.46 7.16 -1.85
CA THR A 200 -7.71 6.53 -0.56
C THR A 200 -6.70 7.04 0.46
N VAL A 201 -7.18 7.41 1.64
CA VAL A 201 -6.37 7.94 2.73
C VAL A 201 -6.35 6.97 3.89
N PHE A 202 -5.16 6.71 4.40
CA PHE A 202 -4.91 5.75 5.47
C PHE A 202 -4.06 6.36 6.58
N ARG A 203 -4.12 5.72 7.75
CA ARG A 203 -3.28 6.00 8.91
C ARG A 203 -2.52 4.74 9.32
N PRO A 204 -1.20 4.80 9.60
CA PRO A 204 -0.45 3.64 10.04
C PRO A 204 -1.00 3.05 11.35
N THR A 205 -1.08 1.72 11.40
CA THR A 205 -1.46 0.95 12.58
C THR A 205 -0.21 0.35 13.22
N PRO A 206 -0.05 0.40 14.56
CA PRO A 206 1.08 -0.23 15.25
C PRO A 206 1.15 -1.73 14.96
N LEU A 207 2.35 -2.23 14.72
CA LEU A 207 2.56 -3.66 14.52
C LEU A 207 2.57 -4.41 15.86
N PRO A 208 2.08 -5.68 15.90
CA PRO A 208 2.10 -6.51 17.10
C PRO A 208 3.51 -6.68 17.67
N GLY A 209 3.61 -6.79 19.00
CA GLY A 209 4.88 -6.98 19.67
C GLY A 209 5.58 -8.30 19.36
N ASP A 210 4.83 -9.35 18.99
CA ASP A 210 5.33 -10.69 18.67
C ASP A 210 5.67 -10.89 17.16
N ARG A 211 5.67 -9.80 16.37
CA ARG A 211 6.07 -9.82 14.97
C ARG A 211 7.53 -10.30 14.80
N MET A 212 7.91 -10.66 13.57
CA MET A 212 9.31 -10.97 13.25
C MET A 212 10.21 -9.76 13.53
N THR A 213 11.33 -9.97 14.19
CA THR A 213 12.25 -8.91 14.69
C THR A 213 12.87 -8.06 13.58
N TYR A 214 12.99 -8.59 12.37
CA TYR A 214 13.49 -7.84 11.22
C TYR A 214 12.47 -6.85 10.63
N VAL A 215 11.18 -7.00 10.99
CA VAL A 215 10.14 -6.04 10.60
C VAL A 215 10.14 -4.91 11.63
N LYS A 216 10.62 -3.73 11.22
CA LYS A 216 10.65 -2.55 12.08
C LYS A 216 9.25 -2.10 12.46
N GLN A 217 9.11 -1.44 13.60
CA GLN A 217 7.87 -0.77 13.96
C GLN A 217 7.59 0.38 12.99
N VAL A 218 6.32 0.64 12.74
CA VAL A 218 5.91 1.72 11.86
C VAL A 218 6.19 3.06 12.53
N GLU A 219 6.78 3.96 11.77
CA GLU A 219 6.98 5.36 12.19
C GLU A 219 5.72 6.19 11.87
N GLY A 220 5.53 7.29 12.58
CA GLY A 220 4.47 8.25 12.30
C GLY A 220 3.04 7.76 12.63
N VAL A 221 2.88 6.81 13.56
CA VAL A 221 1.56 6.26 13.93
C VAL A 221 0.55 7.37 14.31
N ASP A 222 1.03 8.39 15.01
CA ASP A 222 0.18 9.48 15.51
C ASP A 222 0.11 10.68 14.57
N THR A 223 1.02 10.81 13.61
CA THR A 223 1.21 12.02 12.80
C THR A 223 1.00 11.80 11.30
N ARG A 224 1.17 10.57 10.82
CA ARG A 224 1.26 10.25 9.39
C ARG A 224 -0.09 9.95 8.75
N LEU A 225 -0.26 10.45 7.52
CA LEU A 225 -1.26 9.99 6.56
C LEU A 225 -0.54 9.39 5.35
N THR A 226 -1.10 8.30 4.83
CA THR A 226 -0.65 7.64 3.60
C THR A 226 -1.78 7.73 2.59
N LEU A 227 -1.50 8.28 1.41
CA LEU A 227 -2.46 8.45 0.35
C LEU A 227 -2.10 7.55 -0.83
N LEU A 228 -3.09 6.88 -1.42
CA LEU A 228 -2.95 6.16 -2.68
C LEU A 228 -3.84 6.81 -3.73
N TRP A 229 -3.20 7.37 -4.76
CA TRP A 229 -3.86 8.01 -5.90
C TRP A 229 -3.97 6.99 -7.03
N PHE A 230 -5.17 6.62 -7.45
CA PHE A 230 -5.41 5.64 -8.50
C PHE A 230 -5.63 6.36 -9.83
N LEU A 231 -4.75 6.10 -10.82
CA LEU A 231 -4.66 6.85 -12.06
C LEU A 231 -5.20 6.05 -13.25
N GLU A 232 -5.99 6.70 -14.08
CA GLU A 232 -6.47 6.15 -15.36
C GLU A 232 -5.43 6.29 -16.48
N GLU A 233 -4.37 7.09 -16.26
CA GLU A 233 -3.27 7.32 -17.19
C GLU A 233 -1.93 6.91 -16.56
N ASP A 234 -0.96 6.60 -17.43
CA ASP A 234 0.42 6.32 -17.00
C ASP A 234 1.01 7.60 -16.35
N PRO A 235 1.52 7.52 -15.11
CA PRO A 235 2.07 8.69 -14.43
C PRO A 235 3.16 9.41 -15.23
N ARG A 236 3.92 8.71 -16.08
CA ARG A 236 4.97 9.33 -16.91
C ARG A 236 4.41 10.35 -17.90
N THR A 237 3.18 10.16 -18.35
CA THR A 237 2.56 11.03 -19.36
C THR A 237 1.85 12.26 -18.76
N CYS A 238 1.47 12.19 -17.50
CA CYS A 238 0.65 13.22 -16.86
C CYS A 238 1.31 13.86 -15.61
N TRP A 239 2.53 13.43 -15.24
CA TRP A 239 3.20 13.86 -14.02
C TRP A 239 3.35 15.38 -13.91
N THR A 240 3.96 16.00 -14.92
CA THR A 240 4.30 17.43 -14.89
C THR A 240 3.07 18.32 -14.78
N GLU A 241 1.97 17.92 -15.42
CA GLU A 241 0.74 18.71 -15.44
C GLU A 241 -0.08 18.59 -14.16
N HIS A 242 -0.12 17.38 -13.56
CA HIS A 242 -1.10 17.10 -12.50
C HIS A 242 -0.49 16.77 -11.13
N PHE A 243 0.77 16.31 -11.06
CA PHE A 243 1.31 15.68 -9.85
C PHE A 243 2.67 16.23 -9.38
N ALA A 244 3.36 17.01 -10.18
CA ALA A 244 4.69 17.53 -9.83
C ALA A 244 4.69 18.43 -8.57
N ASP A 245 3.56 19.04 -8.23
CA ASP A 245 3.39 19.91 -7.06
C ASP A 245 2.83 19.19 -5.82
N LEU A 246 2.66 17.85 -5.87
CA LEU A 246 2.15 17.07 -4.71
C LEU A 246 3.07 17.15 -3.48
N GLU A 247 4.32 17.55 -3.64
CA GLU A 247 5.22 17.82 -2.50
C GLU A 247 4.76 19.01 -1.63
N THR A 248 3.83 19.83 -2.10
CA THR A 248 3.25 20.96 -1.35
C THR A 248 1.90 20.64 -0.70
N LEU A 249 1.41 19.40 -0.83
CA LEU A 249 0.10 18.99 -0.31
C LEU A 249 0.06 19.13 1.22
N GLY A 250 -1.06 19.64 1.72
CA GLY A 250 -1.30 19.80 3.17
C GLY A 250 -0.89 21.15 3.74
N GLY A 251 -0.31 22.03 2.91
CA GLY A 251 0.05 23.40 3.34
C GLY A 251 1.32 23.48 4.18
N PRO A 252 1.59 24.65 4.81
CA PRO A 252 2.90 24.96 5.39
C PRO A 252 3.25 24.17 6.67
N GLU A 253 2.27 23.58 7.34
CA GLU A 253 2.49 22.85 8.59
C GLU A 253 2.65 21.34 8.37
N ALA A 254 2.24 20.80 7.22
CA ALA A 254 2.42 19.41 6.88
C ALA A 254 3.75 19.21 6.13
N THR A 255 4.40 18.08 6.39
CA THR A 255 5.61 17.67 5.67
C THR A 255 5.29 16.51 4.74
N VAL A 256 5.44 16.72 3.44
CA VAL A 256 5.38 15.59 2.48
C VAL A 256 6.71 14.84 2.54
N GLU A 257 6.65 13.60 2.97
CA GLU A 257 7.82 12.74 3.16
C GLU A 257 8.14 11.88 1.94
N LEU A 258 7.15 11.63 1.09
CA LEU A 258 7.34 10.89 -0.16
C LEU A 258 6.16 11.13 -1.11
N VAL A 259 6.46 11.31 -2.39
CA VAL A 259 5.54 11.15 -3.51
C VAL A 259 6.20 10.21 -4.52
N ALA A 260 5.65 9.03 -4.71
CA ALA A 260 6.28 7.97 -5.50
C ALA A 260 5.27 7.37 -6.51
N PRO A 261 5.47 7.60 -7.81
CA PRO A 261 4.65 7.00 -8.86
C PRO A 261 5.06 5.55 -9.16
N PHE A 262 4.07 4.76 -9.59
CA PHE A 262 4.21 3.36 -9.98
C PHE A 262 3.25 3.04 -11.13
N ILE A 263 3.57 2.00 -11.89
CA ILE A 263 2.68 1.35 -12.85
C ILE A 263 2.37 -0.08 -12.40
N PRO A 264 1.26 -0.71 -12.84
CA PRO A 264 0.96 -2.08 -12.44
C PRO A 264 1.98 -3.07 -13.02
N THR A 265 2.37 -4.07 -12.23
CA THR A 265 3.07 -5.25 -12.78
C THR A 265 2.11 -6.03 -13.70
N ILE A 266 2.67 -6.83 -14.60
CA ILE A 266 1.91 -7.81 -15.37
C ILE A 266 2.10 -9.17 -14.69
N PRO A 267 1.10 -9.72 -14.01
CA PRO A 267 1.23 -10.93 -13.22
C PRO A 267 1.79 -12.11 -14.02
N GLY A 268 2.67 -12.88 -13.39
CA GLY A 268 3.32 -14.05 -13.99
C GLY A 268 4.44 -13.74 -14.98
N THR A 269 4.87 -12.47 -15.11
CA THR A 269 5.92 -12.05 -16.04
C THR A 269 7.09 -11.36 -15.35
N ASP A 270 8.21 -11.24 -16.09
CA ASP A 270 9.37 -10.44 -15.68
C ASP A 270 9.39 -9.06 -16.36
N ARG A 271 8.23 -8.62 -16.85
CA ARG A 271 8.11 -7.30 -17.48
C ARG A 271 8.58 -6.21 -16.51
N TYR A 272 9.35 -5.27 -17.02
CA TYR A 272 9.97 -4.15 -16.32
C TYR A 272 11.19 -4.48 -15.45
N VAL A 273 11.58 -5.75 -15.25
CA VAL A 273 12.73 -6.08 -14.39
C VAL A 273 14.03 -5.44 -14.89
N ASP A 274 14.24 -5.39 -16.22
CA ASP A 274 15.41 -4.74 -16.84
C ASP A 274 15.36 -3.21 -16.81
N GLU A 275 14.22 -2.62 -16.44
CA GLU A 275 14.00 -1.18 -16.39
C GLU A 275 14.14 -0.59 -14.98
N LEU A 276 14.59 -1.38 -14.00
CA LEU A 276 14.65 -0.96 -12.59
C LEU A 276 15.92 -0.17 -12.24
N ARG A 277 17.01 -0.28 -13.04
CA ARG A 277 18.34 0.27 -12.77
C ARG A 277 18.81 1.24 -13.84
#